data_abda68e0e98ad1f21bf8ce58161641a5
#
_entry.id   abda68e0e98ad1f21bf8ce58161641a5
#
_cell.length_a   1.000
_cell.length_b   1.000
_cell.length_c   1.000
_cell.angle_alpha   90.00
_cell.angle_beta   90.00
_cell.angle_gamma   90.00
#
_symmetry.space_group_name_H-M   'P 1'
#
loop_
_entity.id
_entity.type
_entity.pdbx_description
1 polymer ?
#
loop_
_entity_poly.entity_id
_entity_poly.type
_entity_poly.pdbx_seq_one_letter_code
_entity_poly.pdbx_strand_id
1 'polypeptide(L)'
;PEELAPTTDPIIAQINRTGLITLKECMQTVYEDGPKRDQRLWIGDLYLESLANTYSFKNHELTRRCLYLLAALADEDGWLHAPTRTRKPDNTAWITACSTE
;
A
#
# COMPACT_ATOMS: atom_id res chain seq x y z
N PRO A 1 -5.62 14.53 -7.33
CA PRO A 1 -6.33 14.31 -6.08
C PRO A 1 -7.18 15.51 -5.72
N GLU A 2 -8.26 15.28 -5.01
CA GLU A 2 -9.00 16.39 -4.45
C GLU A 2 -8.15 17.06 -3.38
N GLU A 3 -8.12 18.38 -3.42
CA GLU A 3 -7.43 19.12 -2.38
C GLU A 3 -8.19 18.98 -1.06
N LEU A 4 -7.44 18.76 -0.01
CA LEU A 4 -8.01 18.78 1.33
C LEU A 4 -8.53 20.18 1.62
N ALA A 5 -9.47 20.30 2.57
CA ALA A 5 -9.98 21.60 2.99
C ALA A 5 -8.81 22.54 3.30
N PRO A 6 -8.86 23.78 2.84
CA PRO A 6 -7.77 24.72 3.08
C PRO A 6 -7.54 24.90 4.57
N THR A 7 -6.27 24.84 4.96
CA THR A 7 -5.85 25.11 6.33
C THR A 7 -5.16 26.46 6.39
N THR A 8 -5.34 27.16 7.48
CA THR A 8 -4.69 28.46 7.71
C THR A 8 -3.24 28.31 8.16
N ASP A 9 -2.84 27.10 8.58
CA ASP A 9 -1.47 26.85 9.02
C ASP A 9 -0.61 26.33 7.86
N PRO A 10 0.41 27.08 7.42
CA PRO A 10 1.28 26.67 6.32
C PRO A 10 2.05 25.39 6.60
N ILE A 11 2.37 25.10 7.85
CA ILE A 11 3.10 23.89 8.24
C ILE A 11 2.22 22.67 8.03
N ILE A 12 0.96 22.74 8.46
CA ILE A 12 0.00 21.64 8.27
C ILE A 12 -0.26 21.42 6.80
N ALA A 13 -0.39 22.49 6.03
CA ALA A 13 -0.58 22.40 4.57
C ALA A 13 0.62 21.70 3.90
N GLN A 14 1.83 22.00 4.34
CA GLN A 14 3.03 21.37 3.83
C GLN A 14 3.09 19.87 4.20
N ILE A 15 2.73 19.53 5.43
CA ILE A 15 2.66 18.15 5.89
C ILE A 15 1.66 17.36 5.03
N ASN A 16 0.48 17.90 4.80
CA ASN A 16 -0.54 17.28 3.97
C ASN A 16 -0.03 17.04 2.54
N ARG A 17 0.60 18.06 1.95
CA ARG A 17 1.14 17.98 0.60
C ARG A 17 2.21 16.91 0.50
N THR A 18 3.15 16.88 1.45
CA THR A 18 4.21 15.87 1.49
C THR A 18 3.63 14.47 1.68
N GLY A 19 2.64 14.33 2.55
CA GLY A 19 1.95 13.05 2.76
C GLY A 19 1.27 12.54 1.48
N LEU A 20 0.58 13.42 0.76
CA LEU A 20 -0.08 13.05 -0.49
C LEU A 20 0.92 12.67 -1.58
N ILE A 21 2.03 13.37 -1.68
CA ILE A 21 3.10 13.03 -2.63
C ILE A 21 3.69 11.66 -2.28
N THR A 22 3.95 11.42 -1.01
CA THR A 22 4.48 10.13 -0.54
C THR A 22 3.52 8.99 -0.85
N LEU A 23 2.24 9.17 -0.55
CA LEU A 23 1.21 8.19 -0.88
C LEU A 23 1.18 7.90 -2.38
N LYS A 24 1.20 8.94 -3.20
CA LYS A 24 1.19 8.80 -4.65
C LYS A 24 2.39 7.98 -5.15
N GLU A 25 3.57 8.22 -4.60
CA GLU A 25 4.77 7.48 -4.98
C GLU A 25 4.68 6.00 -4.58
N CYS A 26 3.93 5.68 -3.54
CA CYS A 26 3.68 4.31 -3.11
C CYS A 26 2.53 3.64 -3.89
N MET A 27 1.73 4.40 -4.62
CA MET A 27 0.61 3.88 -5.41
C MET A 27 1.07 3.51 -6.82
N GLN A 28 1.60 2.31 -6.95
CA GLN A 28 2.10 1.76 -8.21
C GLN A 28 1.09 0.76 -8.80
N THR A 29 1.52 -0.40 -9.26
CA THR A 29 0.61 -1.47 -9.66
C THR A 29 -0.23 -1.94 -8.47
N VAL A 30 0.38 -1.93 -7.31
CA VAL A 30 -0.24 -2.14 -6.00
C VAL A 30 0.31 -1.07 -5.07
N TYR A 31 -0.21 -1.00 -3.84
CA TYR A 31 0.42 -0.17 -2.82
C TYR A 31 1.77 -0.76 -2.43
N GLU A 32 2.78 0.07 -2.39
CA GLU A 32 4.13 -0.32 -1.96
C GLU A 32 4.45 0.36 -0.63
N ASP A 33 5.16 -0.34 0.23
CA ASP A 33 5.53 0.16 1.56
C ASP A 33 6.55 1.29 1.52
N GLY A 34 7.28 1.42 0.43
CA GLY A 34 8.21 2.51 0.24
C GLY A 34 8.64 2.65 -1.21
N PRO A 35 8.80 3.89 -1.70
CA PRO A 35 9.15 4.11 -3.10
C PRO A 35 10.60 3.78 -3.43
N LYS A 36 11.48 3.78 -2.43
CA LYS A 36 12.91 3.55 -2.63
C LYS A 36 13.38 2.16 -2.23
N ARG A 37 12.79 1.59 -1.22
CA ARG A 37 13.19 0.30 -0.65
C ARG A 37 11.99 -0.60 -0.47
N ASP A 38 12.26 -1.89 -0.45
CA ASP A 38 11.32 -2.99 -0.31
C ASP A 38 10.32 -3.05 -1.45
N GLN A 39 9.58 -2.02 -1.73
CA GLN A 39 8.61 -1.94 -2.85
C GLN A 39 7.69 -3.16 -2.86
N ARG A 40 7.10 -3.44 -1.70
CA ARG A 40 6.26 -4.61 -1.48
C ARG A 40 4.92 -4.20 -0.94
N LEU A 41 3.93 -5.02 -1.23
CA LEU A 41 2.61 -4.86 -0.64
C LEU A 41 2.59 -5.55 0.72
N TRP A 42 2.41 -4.75 1.78
CA TRP A 42 2.22 -5.23 3.15
C TRP A 42 0.77 -5.04 3.56
N ILE A 43 0.18 -6.04 4.22
CA ILE A 43 -1.23 -5.97 4.65
C ILE A 43 -1.48 -4.81 5.59
N GLY A 44 -0.59 -4.59 6.56
CA GLY A 44 -0.73 -3.49 7.50
C GLY A 44 -0.67 -2.13 6.82
N ASP A 45 0.30 -1.94 5.94
CA ASP A 45 0.45 -0.71 5.18
C ASP A 45 -0.73 -0.50 4.22
N LEU A 46 -1.23 -1.57 3.61
CA LEU A 46 -2.41 -1.52 2.75
C LEU A 46 -3.60 -0.88 3.46
N TYR A 47 -3.84 -1.23 4.72
CA TYR A 47 -4.95 -0.68 5.48
C TYR A 47 -4.86 0.84 5.58
N LEU A 48 -3.70 1.35 6.00
CA LEU A 48 -3.49 2.79 6.18
C LEU A 48 -3.45 3.53 4.84
N GLU A 49 -2.77 2.97 3.87
CA GLU A 49 -2.67 3.58 2.53
C GLU A 49 -4.03 3.63 1.84
N SER A 50 -4.84 2.58 1.95
CA SER A 50 -6.17 2.56 1.36
C SER A 50 -7.10 3.56 2.03
N LEU A 51 -6.96 3.74 3.35
CA LEU A 51 -7.73 4.72 4.08
C LEU A 51 -7.37 6.14 3.62
N ALA A 52 -6.09 6.45 3.52
CA ALA A 52 -5.63 7.75 3.03
C ALA A 52 -6.05 7.98 1.57
N ASN A 53 -5.97 6.96 0.73
CA ASN A 53 -6.40 7.03 -0.67
C ASN A 53 -7.91 7.30 -0.78
N THR A 54 -8.71 6.70 0.08
CA THR A 54 -10.17 6.91 0.09
C THR A 54 -10.53 8.37 0.28
N TYR A 55 -9.77 9.09 1.09
CA TYR A 55 -10.02 10.50 1.40
C TYR A 55 -9.27 11.47 0.48
N SER A 56 -8.41 10.99 -0.42
CA SER A 56 -7.60 11.86 -1.27
C SER A 56 -7.75 11.53 -2.75
N PHE A 57 -7.06 10.51 -3.25
CA PHE A 57 -7.05 10.16 -4.67
C PHE A 57 -8.31 9.42 -5.11
N LYS A 58 -8.96 8.73 -4.20
CA LYS A 58 -10.18 7.93 -4.46
C LYS A 58 -9.97 6.87 -5.54
N ASN A 59 -8.76 6.35 -5.64
CA ASN A 59 -8.43 5.29 -6.59
C ASN A 59 -8.78 3.93 -5.98
N HIS A 60 -10.06 3.59 -5.97
CA HIS A 60 -10.56 2.34 -5.38
C HIS A 60 -10.13 1.11 -6.16
N GLU A 61 -9.84 1.26 -7.45
CA GLU A 61 -9.38 0.14 -8.27
C GLU A 61 -8.03 -0.39 -7.82
N LEU A 62 -7.15 0.50 -7.36
CA LEU A 62 -5.86 0.09 -6.82
C LEU A 62 -6.03 -0.75 -5.54
N THR A 63 -6.89 -0.32 -4.63
CA THR A 63 -7.20 -1.06 -3.40
C THR A 63 -7.78 -2.43 -3.73
N ARG A 64 -8.71 -2.47 -4.67
CA ARG A 64 -9.32 -3.71 -5.14
C ARG A 64 -8.29 -4.68 -5.71
N ARG A 65 -7.38 -4.17 -6.52
CA ARG A 65 -6.29 -4.96 -7.11
C ARG A 65 -5.41 -5.58 -6.04
N CYS A 66 -5.07 -4.81 -5.01
CA CYS A 66 -4.28 -5.31 -3.88
C CYS A 66 -4.99 -6.44 -3.14
N LEU A 67 -6.30 -6.29 -2.90
CA LEU A 67 -7.09 -7.32 -2.23
C LEU A 67 -7.14 -8.60 -3.05
N TYR A 68 -7.33 -8.51 -4.36
CA TYR A 68 -7.31 -9.68 -5.23
C TYR A 68 -5.94 -10.36 -5.23
N LEU A 69 -4.87 -9.58 -5.26
CA LEU A 69 -3.52 -10.13 -5.24
C LEU A 69 -3.26 -10.91 -3.95
N LEU A 70 -3.61 -10.33 -2.80
CA LEU A 70 -3.45 -11.00 -1.52
C LEU A 70 -4.27 -12.28 -1.45
N ALA A 71 -5.51 -12.26 -1.93
CA ALA A 71 -6.36 -13.42 -1.97
C ALA A 71 -5.79 -14.52 -2.88
N ALA A 72 -5.25 -14.14 -4.04
CA ALA A 72 -4.67 -15.08 -5.00
C ALA A 72 -3.39 -15.75 -4.45
N LEU A 73 -2.69 -15.09 -3.56
CA LEU A 73 -1.45 -15.60 -2.96
C LEU A 73 -1.65 -16.23 -1.59
N ALA A 74 -2.89 -16.33 -1.13
CA ALA A 74 -3.21 -17.00 0.14
C ALA A 74 -2.86 -18.49 0.05
N ASP A 75 -2.49 -19.07 1.19
CA ASP A 75 -2.27 -20.50 1.30
C ASP A 75 -3.58 -21.29 1.14
N GLU A 76 -3.48 -22.60 0.93
CA GLU A 76 -4.64 -23.49 0.81
C GLU A 76 -5.56 -23.40 2.03
N ASP A 77 -4.99 -23.13 3.21
CA ASP A 77 -5.75 -22.97 4.45
C ASP A 77 -6.33 -21.56 4.61
N GLY A 78 -6.13 -20.67 3.64
CA GLY A 78 -6.64 -19.30 3.67
C GLY A 78 -5.76 -18.30 4.41
N TRP A 79 -4.55 -18.67 4.79
CA TRP A 79 -3.61 -17.77 5.43
C TRP A 79 -3.07 -16.75 4.44
N LEU A 80 -3.09 -15.48 4.83
CA LEU A 80 -2.55 -14.40 4.01
C LEU A 80 -1.10 -14.13 4.37
N HIS A 81 -0.29 -13.84 3.34
CA HIS A 81 1.09 -13.41 3.55
C HIS A 81 1.13 -11.94 3.92
N ALA A 82 1.88 -11.60 4.96
CA ALA A 82 2.00 -10.21 5.41
C ALA A 82 2.60 -9.32 4.32
N PRO A 83 3.79 -9.62 3.76
CA PRO A 83 4.31 -8.91 2.61
C PRO A 83 4.11 -9.69 1.32
N THR A 84 3.82 -8.97 0.24
CA THR A 84 3.71 -9.55 -1.09
C THR A 84 4.54 -8.73 -2.06
N ARG A 85 5.40 -9.39 -2.82
CA ARG A 85 6.18 -8.74 -3.86
C ARG A 85 5.35 -8.50 -5.11
N THR A 86 5.52 -7.36 -5.72
CA THR A 86 4.91 -7.01 -6.99
C THR A 86 5.60 -7.69 -8.16
N ARG A 87 6.86 -8.07 -7.97
CA ARG A 87 7.63 -8.85 -8.95
C ARG A 87 7.64 -10.31 -8.55
N LYS A 88 7.81 -11.18 -9.54
CA LYS A 88 7.89 -12.61 -9.30
C LYS A 88 8.96 -12.88 -8.24
N PRO A 89 8.61 -13.53 -7.13
CA PRO A 89 9.57 -13.81 -6.09
C PRO A 89 10.57 -14.88 -6.55
N ASP A 90 11.83 -14.57 -6.38
CA ASP A 90 12.90 -15.55 -6.64
C ASP A 90 13.18 -16.42 -5.41
N ASN A 91 12.49 -16.13 -4.31
CA ASN A 91 12.77 -16.75 -3.02
C ASN A 91 11.47 -17.14 -2.31
N THR A 92 11.07 -18.37 -2.50
CA THR A 92 9.87 -18.96 -1.89
C THR A 92 10.01 -19.06 -0.38
N ALA A 93 11.21 -19.36 0.12
CA ALA A 93 11.48 -19.48 1.55
C ALA A 93 11.24 -18.15 2.26
N TRP A 94 11.56 -17.05 1.62
CA TRP A 94 11.33 -15.71 2.16
C TRP A 94 9.84 -15.42 2.33
N ILE A 95 9.02 -15.78 1.33
CA ILE A 95 7.57 -15.62 1.38
C ILE A 95 6.99 -16.44 2.51
N THR A 96 7.43 -17.68 2.66
CA THR A 96 7.00 -18.56 3.74
C THR A 96 7.34 -17.97 5.11
N ALA A 97 8.55 -17.45 5.28
CA ALA A 97 8.96 -16.82 6.53
C ALA A 97 8.07 -15.61 6.88
N CYS A 98 7.69 -14.83 5.89
CA CYS A 98 6.83 -13.66 6.09
C CYS A 98 5.39 -14.04 6.44
N SER A 99 4.90 -15.17 5.95
CA SER A 99 3.53 -15.61 6.21
C SER A 99 3.30 -16.08 7.65
N THR A 100 4.37 -16.32 8.41
CA THR A 100 4.28 -16.73 9.82
C THR A 100 4.23 -15.55 10.78
N GLU A 101 4.42 -14.36 10.30
CA GLU A 101 4.31 -13.14 11.08
C GLU A 101 2.84 -12.66 11.07
#